data_58d84024f7ac99c3a2b2638809717037
#
_entry.id   58d84024f7ac99c3a2b2638809717037
#
_cell.length_a   1.000
_cell.length_b   1.000
_cell.length_c   1.000
_cell.angle_alpha   90.00
_cell.angle_beta   90.00
_cell.angle_gamma   90.00
#
_symmetry.space_group_name_H-M   'P 1'
#
loop_
_entity.id
_entity.type
_entity.pdbx_description
1 polymer ?
#
loop_
_entity_poly.entity_id
_entity_poly.type
_entity_poly.pdbx_seq_one_letter_code
_entity_poly.pdbx_strand_id
1 'polypeptide(L)'
;MEKKKYYLFKRKSCYYLQNKDGKQTSLRTKDQREAEKILASLVATNGSAAAVVRKQALMMLRENDPQYFGRSWGQLFDKYIVRCELPQQRERLRRSLESPVLQSIRAEQIVGTEADAFIESILRLKRSIRYHVQLAFRYGIKINWVSRDLIADDLWPEVRWKNFRAITEEEHRRLCETVDDPERRNYYELCWHIGASQGDAARLDASNIDWERKLLVFRRAKLKSDKPPARVRIGPALEELLKRLPSQGPLFPKISKEKTNRRSGDFWRRCRRLGFPPGCVLHSYRYAWIQRAAQAGMPERYAMAMMGHQSRIIHESYAEKAVIECPSLEEFGKK
;
A
#
# COMPACT_ATOMS: atom_id res chain seq x y z
N MET A 1 -39.21 24.53 -37.03
CA MET A 1 -38.47 25.47 -36.18
C MET A 1 -37.84 24.68 -35.03
N GLU A 2 -36.53 24.44 -35.05
CA GLU A 2 -35.86 23.82 -33.92
C GLU A 2 -35.93 24.72 -32.67
N LYS A 3 -36.48 24.20 -31.58
CA LYS A 3 -36.58 24.92 -30.32
C LYS A 3 -35.16 25.17 -29.77
N LYS A 4 -34.75 26.44 -29.64
CA LYS A 4 -33.46 26.83 -29.07
C LYS A 4 -33.22 26.10 -27.72
N LYS A 5 -32.10 25.37 -27.59
CA LYS A 5 -31.74 24.61 -26.37
C LYS A 5 -31.27 25.53 -25.22
N TYR A 6 -30.80 26.73 -25.54
CA TYR A 6 -30.25 27.70 -24.58
C TYR A 6 -30.69 29.11 -24.91
N TYR A 7 -30.89 29.92 -23.87
CA TYR A 7 -31.20 31.33 -23.95
C TYR A 7 -30.09 32.16 -23.30
N LEU A 8 -29.55 33.12 -24.01
CA LEU A 8 -28.57 34.08 -23.53
C LEU A 8 -29.28 35.31 -22.99
N PHE A 9 -28.97 35.76 -21.78
CA PHE A 9 -29.52 36.98 -21.23
C PHE A 9 -28.48 37.67 -20.33
N LYS A 10 -28.69 38.99 -20.12
CA LYS A 10 -27.84 39.84 -19.29
C LYS A 10 -28.53 40.11 -17.95
N ARG A 11 -27.81 39.89 -16.87
CA ARG A 11 -28.26 40.20 -15.51
C ARG A 11 -27.18 41.01 -14.80
N LYS A 12 -27.55 42.26 -14.36
CA LYS A 12 -26.60 43.27 -13.90
C LYS A 12 -25.53 43.53 -14.98
N SER A 13 -24.27 43.26 -14.70
CA SER A 13 -23.16 43.48 -15.65
C SER A 13 -22.64 42.24 -16.36
N CYS A 14 -23.20 41.04 -16.09
CA CYS A 14 -22.70 39.78 -16.66
C CYS A 14 -23.77 39.09 -17.51
N TYR A 15 -23.29 38.29 -18.49
CA TYR A 15 -24.14 37.44 -19.31
C TYR A 15 -24.30 36.04 -18.68
N TYR A 16 -25.50 35.47 -18.88
CA TYR A 16 -25.93 34.18 -18.37
C TYR A 16 -26.54 33.33 -19.47
N LEU A 17 -26.38 32.03 -19.38
CA LEU A 17 -27.11 31.05 -20.18
C LEU A 17 -28.16 30.34 -19.33
N GLN A 18 -29.35 30.17 -19.86
CA GLN A 18 -30.44 29.39 -19.27
C GLN A 18 -30.73 28.20 -20.19
N ASN A 19 -30.71 26.98 -19.62
CA ASN A 19 -31.13 25.79 -20.35
C ASN A 19 -32.67 25.61 -20.32
N LYS A 20 -33.19 24.57 -21.01
CA LYS A 20 -34.64 24.29 -21.05
C LYS A 20 -35.27 24.03 -19.69
N ASP A 21 -34.49 23.51 -18.76
CA ASP A 21 -34.91 23.14 -17.40
C ASP A 21 -34.88 24.36 -16.44
N GLY A 22 -34.63 25.56 -16.98
CA GLY A 22 -34.59 26.79 -16.21
C GLY A 22 -33.27 27.01 -15.44
N LYS A 23 -32.29 26.11 -15.51
CA LYS A 23 -31.01 26.25 -14.82
C LYS A 23 -30.17 27.35 -15.48
N GLN A 24 -29.74 28.30 -14.67
CA GLN A 24 -28.96 29.46 -15.11
C GLN A 24 -27.48 29.27 -14.78
N THR A 25 -26.60 29.59 -15.73
CA THR A 25 -25.14 29.51 -15.57
C THR A 25 -24.53 30.85 -15.98
N SER A 26 -23.73 31.46 -15.11
CA SER A 26 -23.01 32.71 -15.42
C SER A 26 -21.86 32.41 -16.39
N LEU A 27 -21.75 33.24 -17.43
CA LEU A 27 -20.63 33.19 -18.38
C LEU A 27 -19.41 34.00 -17.92
N ARG A 28 -19.55 34.72 -16.81
CA ARG A 28 -18.52 35.59 -16.21
C ARG A 28 -17.91 36.61 -17.17
N THR A 29 -18.59 36.89 -18.28
CA THR A 29 -18.21 37.93 -19.22
C THR A 29 -19.23 39.10 -19.23
N LYS A 30 -18.72 40.30 -19.48
CA LYS A 30 -19.51 41.53 -19.68
C LYS A 30 -19.67 41.82 -21.16
N ASP A 31 -18.90 41.19 -22.04
CA ASP A 31 -18.90 41.37 -23.48
C ASP A 31 -19.94 40.47 -24.16
N GLN A 32 -20.80 41.08 -24.96
CA GLN A 32 -21.85 40.40 -25.68
C GLN A 32 -21.30 39.50 -26.77
N ARG A 33 -20.28 39.92 -27.51
CA ARG A 33 -19.68 39.14 -28.60
C ARG A 33 -19.02 37.87 -28.06
N GLU A 34 -18.40 37.97 -26.90
CA GLU A 34 -17.81 36.83 -26.20
C GLU A 34 -18.91 35.87 -25.73
N ALA A 35 -19.97 36.35 -25.14
CA ALA A 35 -21.13 35.57 -24.71
C ALA A 35 -21.82 34.84 -25.90
N GLU A 36 -21.94 35.47 -27.05
CA GLU A 36 -22.49 34.87 -28.26
C GLU A 36 -21.56 33.80 -28.86
N LYS A 37 -20.25 34.00 -28.82
CA LYS A 37 -19.27 32.95 -29.20
C LYS A 37 -19.36 31.71 -28.30
N ILE A 38 -19.58 31.92 -27.01
CA ILE A 38 -19.77 30.82 -26.05
C ILE A 38 -21.07 30.07 -26.38
N LEU A 39 -22.16 30.78 -26.64
CA LEU A 39 -23.43 30.18 -27.02
C LEU A 39 -23.31 29.38 -28.34
N ALA A 40 -22.66 29.96 -29.36
CA ALA A 40 -22.42 29.27 -30.63
C ALA A 40 -21.60 27.98 -30.47
N SER A 41 -20.56 28.00 -29.64
CA SER A 41 -19.74 26.83 -29.32
C SER A 41 -20.54 25.75 -28.57
N LEU A 42 -21.45 26.14 -27.69
CA LEU A 42 -22.38 25.24 -26.98
C LEU A 42 -23.36 24.53 -27.91
N VAL A 43 -23.93 25.27 -28.84
CA VAL A 43 -24.89 24.76 -29.84
C VAL A 43 -24.16 23.78 -30.78
N ALA A 44 -22.94 24.12 -31.19
CA ALA A 44 -22.15 23.29 -32.10
C ALA A 44 -21.67 21.98 -31.47
N THR A 45 -21.46 21.94 -30.14
CA THR A 45 -20.89 20.78 -29.46
C THR A 45 -21.91 19.89 -28.75
N ASN A 46 -23.18 20.20 -28.78
CA ASN A 46 -24.24 19.54 -27.95
C ASN A 46 -23.87 19.42 -26.46
N GLY A 47 -22.90 20.19 -25.98
CA GLY A 47 -22.31 20.10 -24.66
C GLY A 47 -23.09 20.88 -23.58
N SER A 48 -22.84 20.55 -22.32
CA SER A 48 -23.35 21.33 -21.19
C SER A 48 -22.65 22.70 -21.10
N ALA A 49 -23.33 23.73 -20.56
CA ALA A 49 -22.72 25.05 -20.31
C ALA A 49 -21.41 24.95 -19.49
N ALA A 50 -21.35 24.00 -18.58
CA ALA A 50 -20.16 23.70 -17.80
C ALA A 50 -18.95 23.23 -18.67
N ALA A 51 -19.20 22.46 -19.73
CA ALA A 51 -18.13 21.99 -20.64
C ALA A 51 -17.51 23.16 -21.43
N VAL A 52 -18.29 24.12 -21.86
CA VAL A 52 -17.79 25.32 -22.60
C VAL A 52 -17.02 26.26 -21.69
N VAL A 53 -17.54 26.53 -20.47
CA VAL A 53 -16.82 27.34 -19.47
C VAL A 53 -15.48 26.65 -19.12
N ARG A 54 -15.48 25.32 -19.00
CA ARG A 54 -14.25 24.55 -18.77
C ARG A 54 -13.27 24.68 -19.93
N LYS A 55 -13.75 24.56 -21.19
CA LYS A 55 -12.90 24.72 -22.39
C LYS A 55 -12.28 26.10 -22.46
N GLN A 56 -13.02 27.17 -22.15
CA GLN A 56 -12.47 28.52 -22.11
C GLN A 56 -11.46 28.71 -20.98
N ALA A 57 -11.76 28.21 -19.78
CA ALA A 57 -10.80 28.27 -18.68
C ALA A 57 -9.48 27.55 -19.02
N LEU A 58 -9.57 26.43 -19.76
CA LEU A 58 -8.40 25.71 -20.27
C LEU A 58 -7.62 26.49 -21.32
N MET A 59 -8.32 27.20 -22.22
CA MET A 59 -7.66 28.09 -23.21
C MET A 59 -6.94 29.25 -22.52
N MET A 60 -7.57 29.92 -21.55
CA MET A 60 -6.93 30.96 -20.76
C MET A 60 -5.70 30.46 -19.98
N LEU A 61 -5.77 29.27 -19.39
CA LEU A 61 -4.64 28.65 -18.71
C LEU A 61 -3.50 28.34 -19.70
N ARG A 62 -3.84 27.87 -20.91
CA ARG A 62 -2.87 27.59 -21.95
C ARG A 62 -2.10 28.83 -22.39
N GLU A 63 -2.80 29.97 -22.50
CA GLU A 63 -2.23 31.23 -22.92
C GLU A 63 -1.38 31.88 -21.81
N ASN A 64 -1.83 31.79 -20.55
CA ASN A 64 -1.20 32.49 -19.43
C ASN A 64 -0.19 31.64 -18.65
N ASP A 65 -0.31 30.30 -18.67
CA ASP A 65 0.63 29.38 -18.04
C ASP A 65 0.85 28.12 -18.90
N PRO A 66 1.65 28.23 -19.99
CA PRO A 66 1.94 27.10 -20.87
C PRO A 66 2.60 25.92 -20.17
N GLN A 67 3.42 26.18 -19.13
CA GLN A 67 4.09 25.13 -18.36
C GLN A 67 3.09 24.32 -17.53
N TYR A 68 2.09 24.98 -16.96
CA TYR A 68 1.01 24.30 -16.24
C TYR A 68 0.18 23.44 -17.18
N PHE A 69 -0.17 23.98 -18.34
CA PHE A 69 -1.00 23.31 -19.34
C PHE A 69 -0.31 22.09 -19.97
N GLY A 70 0.99 22.17 -20.20
CA GLY A 70 1.77 21.13 -20.86
C GLY A 70 2.13 19.90 -19.97
N ARG A 71 1.78 19.92 -18.69
CA ARG A 71 2.13 18.83 -17.75
C ARG A 71 1.29 17.57 -18.02
N SER A 72 1.99 16.45 -18.26
CA SER A 72 1.33 15.15 -18.44
C SER A 72 1.33 14.32 -17.15
N TRP A 73 0.43 13.34 -17.10
CA TRP A 73 0.42 12.33 -16.02
C TRP A 73 1.73 11.54 -15.99
N GLY A 74 2.33 11.27 -17.15
CA GLY A 74 3.64 10.63 -17.24
C GLY A 74 4.72 11.40 -16.52
N GLN A 75 4.82 12.71 -16.75
CA GLN A 75 5.78 13.57 -16.06
C GLN A 75 5.55 13.61 -14.54
N LEU A 76 4.28 13.60 -14.08
CA LEU A 76 3.98 13.51 -12.66
C LEU A 76 4.45 12.18 -12.06
N PHE A 77 4.20 11.06 -12.75
CA PHE A 77 4.62 9.73 -12.30
C PHE A 77 6.14 9.63 -12.23
N ASP A 78 6.86 10.14 -13.24
CA ASP A 78 8.32 10.15 -13.27
C ASP A 78 8.90 10.97 -12.11
N LYS A 79 8.34 12.16 -11.88
CA LYS A 79 8.73 13.02 -10.75
C LYS A 79 8.48 12.33 -9.41
N TYR A 80 7.38 11.58 -9.26
CA TYR A 80 7.09 10.82 -8.07
C TYR A 80 8.05 9.64 -7.87
N ILE A 81 8.44 8.94 -8.94
CA ILE A 81 9.41 7.84 -8.91
C ILE A 81 10.80 8.35 -8.45
N VAL A 82 11.26 9.46 -9.03
CA VAL A 82 12.57 10.05 -8.71
C VAL A 82 12.68 10.47 -7.25
N ARG A 83 11.59 10.96 -6.66
CA ARG A 83 11.53 11.34 -5.24
C ARG A 83 11.84 10.18 -4.28
N CYS A 84 11.61 8.94 -4.69
CA CYS A 84 11.82 7.80 -3.81
C CYS A 84 13.31 7.52 -3.62
N GLU A 85 13.81 7.71 -2.40
CA GLU A 85 15.25 7.54 -2.07
C GLU A 85 15.67 6.07 -2.04
N LEU A 86 14.76 5.15 -1.63
CA LEU A 86 15.08 3.74 -1.46
C LEU A 86 15.08 3.02 -2.81
N PRO A 87 16.23 2.45 -3.27
CA PRO A 87 16.35 1.84 -4.60
C PRO A 87 15.30 0.74 -4.88
N GLN A 88 15.04 -0.12 -3.91
CA GLN A 88 14.05 -1.20 -4.07
C GLN A 88 12.62 -0.69 -4.19
N GLN A 89 12.27 0.38 -3.47
CA GLN A 89 10.95 1.02 -3.57
C GLN A 89 10.82 1.78 -4.89
N ARG A 90 11.87 2.50 -5.30
CA ARG A 90 11.93 3.20 -6.59
C ARG A 90 11.71 2.23 -7.74
N GLU A 91 12.38 1.10 -7.74
CA GLU A 91 12.21 0.07 -8.76
C GLU A 91 10.79 -0.52 -8.76
N ARG A 92 10.18 -0.67 -7.61
CA ARG A 92 8.78 -1.12 -7.48
C ARG A 92 7.79 -0.09 -8.03
N LEU A 93 8.01 1.19 -7.75
CA LEU A 93 7.23 2.29 -8.31
C LEU A 93 7.38 2.33 -9.83
N ARG A 94 8.62 2.23 -10.34
CA ARG A 94 8.91 2.19 -11.76
C ARG A 94 8.14 1.09 -12.47
N ARG A 95 8.23 -0.16 -12.02
CA ARG A 95 7.47 -1.28 -12.60
C ARG A 95 5.96 -1.06 -12.64
N SER A 96 5.42 -0.31 -11.70
CA SER A 96 3.99 -0.02 -11.65
C SER A 96 3.62 1.17 -12.51
N LEU A 97 4.32 2.28 -12.40
CA LEU A 97 3.97 3.56 -13.00
C LEU A 97 4.47 3.71 -14.45
N GLU A 98 5.49 2.94 -14.86
CA GLU A 98 5.95 2.80 -16.25
C GLU A 98 5.31 1.57 -16.95
N SER A 99 4.36 0.91 -16.31
CA SER A 99 3.67 -0.25 -16.90
C SER A 99 3.01 0.12 -18.24
N PRO A 100 3.12 -0.75 -19.28
CA PRO A 100 2.45 -0.52 -20.58
C PRO A 100 0.96 -0.24 -20.47
N VAL A 101 0.30 -0.80 -19.45
CA VAL A 101 -1.14 -0.57 -19.17
C VAL A 101 -1.45 0.90 -18.87
N LEU A 102 -0.46 1.69 -18.43
CA LEU A 102 -0.60 3.12 -18.13
C LEU A 102 -0.19 4.02 -19.30
N GLN A 103 0.20 3.48 -20.45
CA GLN A 103 0.77 4.28 -21.52
C GLN A 103 -0.19 5.36 -22.05
N SER A 104 -1.46 5.05 -22.23
CA SER A 104 -2.49 6.03 -22.60
C SER A 104 -2.65 7.10 -21.53
N ILE A 105 -2.76 6.70 -20.27
CA ILE A 105 -2.90 7.60 -19.12
C ILE A 105 -1.68 8.53 -19.00
N ARG A 106 -0.48 7.98 -19.17
CA ARG A 106 0.77 8.76 -19.11
C ARG A 106 0.86 9.83 -20.18
N ALA A 107 0.27 9.58 -21.35
CA ALA A 107 0.26 10.53 -22.47
C ALA A 107 -0.73 11.67 -22.28
N GLU A 108 -1.76 11.50 -21.45
CA GLU A 108 -2.78 12.53 -21.22
C GLU A 108 -2.21 13.71 -20.42
N GLN A 109 -2.71 14.90 -20.74
CA GLN A 109 -2.41 16.11 -19.99
C GLN A 109 -3.24 16.14 -18.69
N ILE A 110 -2.62 16.61 -17.61
CA ILE A 110 -3.30 16.72 -16.30
C ILE A 110 -4.47 17.71 -16.40
N VAL A 111 -4.24 18.83 -17.09
CA VAL A 111 -5.27 19.85 -17.33
C VAL A 111 -6.07 19.44 -18.57
N GLY A 112 -7.38 19.31 -18.40
CA GLY A 112 -8.29 18.94 -19.49
C GLY A 112 -8.62 17.46 -19.59
N THR A 113 -8.05 16.62 -18.73
CA THR A 113 -8.45 15.21 -18.62
C THR A 113 -9.96 15.12 -18.39
N GLU A 114 -10.66 14.37 -19.24
CA GLU A 114 -12.08 14.07 -19.05
C GLU A 114 -12.24 13.15 -17.83
N ALA A 115 -12.83 13.71 -16.76
CA ALA A 115 -12.80 13.09 -15.46
C ALA A 115 -13.37 11.67 -15.44
N ASP A 116 -14.52 11.42 -16.08
CA ASP A 116 -15.24 10.16 -15.94
C ASP A 116 -14.52 8.99 -16.63
N ALA A 117 -14.12 9.16 -17.89
CA ALA A 117 -13.39 8.12 -18.63
C ALA A 117 -12.02 7.84 -18.01
N PHE A 118 -11.34 8.89 -17.54
CA PHE A 118 -10.06 8.77 -16.85
C PHE A 118 -10.19 8.02 -15.53
N ILE A 119 -11.18 8.38 -14.70
CA ILE A 119 -11.47 7.69 -13.43
C ILE A 119 -11.75 6.22 -13.68
N GLU A 120 -12.62 5.88 -14.64
CA GLU A 120 -12.91 4.49 -14.98
C GLU A 120 -11.66 3.72 -15.41
N SER A 121 -10.80 4.32 -16.22
CA SER A 121 -9.55 3.68 -16.66
C SER A 121 -8.63 3.35 -15.48
N ILE A 122 -8.54 4.24 -14.49
CA ILE A 122 -7.77 4.03 -13.26
C ILE A 122 -8.39 2.94 -12.37
N LEU A 123 -9.71 2.95 -12.20
CA LEU A 123 -10.40 2.00 -11.33
C LEU A 123 -10.32 0.56 -11.85
N ARG A 124 -10.22 0.36 -13.17
CA ARG A 124 -10.02 -0.95 -13.83
C ARG A 124 -8.60 -1.52 -13.68
N LEU A 125 -7.63 -0.71 -13.25
CA LEU A 125 -6.25 -1.16 -13.09
C LEU A 125 -6.10 -2.22 -12.00
N LYS A 126 -5.09 -3.09 -12.13
CA LYS A 126 -4.69 -4.02 -11.07
C LYS A 126 -4.36 -3.23 -9.79
N ARG A 127 -4.78 -3.77 -8.64
CA ARG A 127 -4.63 -3.12 -7.33
C ARG A 127 -3.24 -2.54 -7.05
N SER A 128 -2.18 -3.28 -7.39
CA SER A 128 -0.80 -2.83 -7.13
C SER A 128 -0.43 -1.57 -7.91
N ILE A 129 -0.89 -1.47 -9.17
CA ILE A 129 -0.67 -0.31 -10.04
C ILE A 129 -1.54 0.85 -9.53
N ARG A 130 -2.83 0.60 -9.33
CA ARG A 130 -3.80 1.58 -8.84
C ARG A 130 -3.37 2.24 -7.53
N TYR A 131 -2.86 1.47 -6.57
CA TYR A 131 -2.30 2.00 -5.33
C TYR A 131 -1.16 3.00 -5.56
N HIS A 132 -0.22 2.70 -6.46
CA HIS A 132 0.88 3.61 -6.76
C HIS A 132 0.41 4.84 -7.55
N VAL A 133 -0.59 4.71 -8.41
CA VAL A 133 -1.25 5.84 -9.09
C VAL A 133 -1.92 6.76 -8.06
N GLN A 134 -2.66 6.22 -7.09
CA GLN A 134 -3.25 6.99 -6.01
C GLN A 134 -2.21 7.79 -5.21
N LEU A 135 -1.08 7.16 -4.88
CA LEU A 135 0.01 7.84 -4.19
C LEU A 135 0.63 8.96 -5.04
N ALA A 136 0.78 8.74 -6.34
CA ALA A 136 1.28 9.76 -7.26
C ALA A 136 0.29 10.93 -7.42
N PHE A 137 -1.03 10.69 -7.40
CA PHE A 137 -2.05 11.73 -7.39
C PHE A 137 -1.97 12.60 -6.14
N ARG A 138 -1.93 11.96 -4.96
CA ARG A 138 -1.76 12.69 -3.69
C ARG A 138 -0.47 13.52 -3.66
N TYR A 139 0.59 13.03 -4.29
CA TYR A 139 1.81 13.81 -4.47
C TYR A 139 1.59 14.99 -5.42
N GLY A 140 0.89 14.80 -6.55
CA GLY A 140 0.54 15.85 -7.49
C GLY A 140 -0.23 17.00 -6.84
N ILE A 141 -1.16 16.69 -5.94
CA ILE A 141 -1.89 17.69 -5.14
C ILE A 141 -0.92 18.47 -4.24
N LYS A 142 -0.01 17.77 -3.54
CA LYS A 142 0.96 18.40 -2.64
C LYS A 142 1.93 19.35 -3.33
N ILE A 143 2.24 19.14 -4.61
CA ILE A 143 3.13 20.00 -5.40
C ILE A 143 2.37 20.96 -6.31
N ASN A 144 1.06 21.10 -6.13
CA ASN A 144 0.17 21.95 -6.92
C ASN A 144 0.19 21.67 -8.43
N TRP A 145 0.44 20.41 -8.82
CA TRP A 145 0.28 19.97 -10.21
C TRP A 145 -1.13 19.49 -10.52
N VAL A 146 -1.81 19.01 -9.51
CA VAL A 146 -3.21 18.55 -9.54
C VAL A 146 -4.00 19.46 -8.60
N SER A 147 -5.05 20.09 -9.07
CA SER A 147 -5.79 21.11 -8.30
C SER A 147 -6.71 20.52 -7.23
N ARG A 148 -7.12 19.27 -7.40
CA ARG A 148 -8.06 18.59 -6.49
C ARG A 148 -7.88 17.08 -6.59
N ASP A 149 -8.40 16.35 -5.62
CA ASP A 149 -8.53 14.91 -5.76
C ASP A 149 -9.55 14.58 -6.85
N LEU A 150 -9.10 13.87 -7.89
CA LEU A 150 -9.94 13.49 -9.03
C LEU A 150 -10.83 12.30 -8.72
N ILE A 151 -10.42 11.47 -7.74
CA ILE A 151 -11.12 10.27 -7.32
C ILE A 151 -11.33 10.37 -5.82
N ALA A 152 -12.57 10.60 -5.41
CA ALA A 152 -12.94 10.65 -4.01
C ALA A 152 -12.56 9.34 -3.29
N ASP A 153 -12.22 9.42 -2.01
CA ASP A 153 -11.68 8.27 -1.26
C ASP A 153 -12.65 7.07 -1.23
N ASP A 154 -13.95 7.32 -1.23
CA ASP A 154 -15.03 6.31 -1.27
C ASP A 154 -15.19 5.62 -2.63
N LEU A 155 -14.74 6.25 -3.71
CA LEU A 155 -14.76 5.66 -5.06
C LEU A 155 -13.62 4.66 -5.30
N TRP A 156 -12.59 4.68 -4.45
CA TRP A 156 -11.52 3.68 -4.59
C TRP A 156 -12.06 2.30 -4.18
N PRO A 157 -11.89 1.26 -5.04
CA PRO A 157 -12.36 -0.08 -4.73
C PRO A 157 -11.79 -0.58 -3.40
N GLU A 158 -12.67 -1.10 -2.57
CA GLU A 158 -12.32 -1.63 -1.27
C GLU A 158 -11.21 -2.66 -1.36
N VAL A 159 -10.28 -2.57 -0.45
CA VAL A 159 -9.15 -3.47 -0.34
C VAL A 159 -9.57 -4.71 0.41
N ARG A 160 -9.97 -5.76 -0.31
CA ARG A 160 -10.14 -7.08 0.30
C ARG A 160 -8.78 -7.62 0.73
N TRP A 161 -8.51 -7.56 2.02
CA TRP A 161 -7.31 -8.14 2.61
C TRP A 161 -7.40 -9.66 2.55
N LYS A 162 -6.31 -10.32 2.13
CA LYS A 162 -6.23 -11.78 2.26
C LYS A 162 -6.34 -12.13 3.74
N ASN A 163 -7.24 -13.05 4.06
CA ASN A 163 -7.45 -13.48 5.44
C ASN A 163 -6.32 -14.42 5.85
N PHE A 164 -5.18 -13.85 6.24
CA PHE A 164 -4.07 -14.62 6.79
C PHE A 164 -4.34 -14.93 8.26
N ARG A 165 -3.91 -16.11 8.70
CA ARG A 165 -4.04 -16.56 10.08
C ARG A 165 -2.69 -16.96 10.67
N ALA A 166 -2.63 -17.07 11.97
CA ALA A 166 -1.50 -17.72 12.65
C ALA A 166 -1.43 -19.20 12.26
N ILE A 167 -0.23 -19.77 12.28
CA ILE A 167 -0.01 -21.20 12.32
C ILE A 167 -0.16 -21.66 13.76
N THR A 168 -0.90 -22.74 14.00
CA THR A 168 -1.04 -23.31 15.34
C THR A 168 0.22 -24.08 15.75
N GLU A 169 0.36 -24.37 17.02
CA GLU A 169 1.49 -25.17 17.54
C GLU A 169 1.47 -26.60 16.94
N GLU A 170 0.31 -27.21 16.89
CA GLU A 170 0.12 -28.54 16.30
C GLU A 170 0.48 -28.55 14.80
N GLU A 171 0.04 -27.53 14.05
CA GLU A 171 0.42 -27.40 12.63
C GLU A 171 1.91 -27.18 12.44
N HIS A 172 2.54 -26.39 13.32
CA HIS A 172 3.99 -26.18 13.31
C HIS A 172 4.73 -27.49 13.57
N ARG A 173 4.34 -28.23 14.61
CA ARG A 173 4.92 -29.55 14.95
C ARG A 173 4.82 -30.50 13.77
N ARG A 174 3.61 -30.71 13.22
CA ARG A 174 3.37 -31.58 12.05
C ARG A 174 4.19 -31.16 10.83
N LEU A 175 4.32 -29.86 10.60
CA LEU A 175 5.15 -29.34 9.50
C LEU A 175 6.63 -29.74 9.71
N CYS A 176 7.17 -29.49 10.89
CA CYS A 176 8.57 -29.80 11.20
C CYS A 176 8.88 -31.28 11.12
N GLU A 177 7.98 -32.17 11.55
CA GLU A 177 8.10 -33.63 11.47
C GLU A 177 8.20 -34.15 10.01
N THR A 178 7.54 -33.46 9.07
CA THR A 178 7.49 -33.84 7.65
C THR A 178 8.60 -33.23 6.80
N VAL A 179 9.51 -32.47 7.39
CA VAL A 179 10.60 -31.80 6.66
C VAL A 179 11.89 -32.62 6.82
N ASP A 180 12.32 -33.28 5.75
CA ASP A 180 13.55 -34.09 5.74
C ASP A 180 14.82 -33.23 5.81
N ASP A 181 14.87 -32.08 5.14
CA ASP A 181 16.01 -31.15 5.15
C ASP A 181 16.17 -30.49 6.53
N PRO A 182 17.23 -30.81 7.28
CA PRO A 182 17.44 -30.27 8.62
C PRO A 182 17.54 -28.73 8.64
N GLU A 183 18.17 -28.13 7.61
CA GLU A 183 18.28 -26.68 7.52
C GLU A 183 16.88 -26.01 7.40
N ARG A 184 16.01 -26.60 6.61
CA ARG A 184 14.63 -26.13 6.42
C ARG A 184 13.79 -26.29 7.69
N ARG A 185 13.94 -27.42 8.37
CA ARG A 185 13.27 -27.69 9.66
C ARG A 185 13.69 -26.64 10.69
N ASN A 186 14.99 -26.50 10.92
CA ASN A 186 15.54 -25.52 11.86
C ASN A 186 15.14 -24.07 11.51
N TYR A 187 15.01 -23.76 10.23
CA TYR A 187 14.53 -22.45 9.79
C TYR A 187 13.06 -22.19 10.20
N TYR A 188 12.20 -23.20 10.11
CA TYR A 188 10.81 -23.07 10.56
C TYR A 188 10.73 -23.00 12.08
N GLU A 189 11.53 -23.79 12.80
CA GLU A 189 11.65 -23.70 14.26
C GLU A 189 12.12 -22.29 14.69
N LEU A 190 13.12 -21.73 14.00
CA LEU A 190 13.56 -20.36 14.31
C LEU A 190 12.44 -19.33 14.05
N CYS A 191 11.73 -19.44 12.93
CA CYS A 191 10.59 -18.56 12.65
C CYS A 191 9.52 -18.66 13.75
N TRP A 192 9.28 -19.82 14.32
CA TRP A 192 8.38 -20.05 15.44
C TRP A 192 8.86 -19.34 16.71
N HIS A 193 10.14 -19.45 17.04
CA HIS A 193 10.70 -18.87 18.26
C HIS A 193 10.79 -17.34 18.23
N ILE A 194 11.11 -16.74 17.08
CA ILE A 194 11.41 -15.32 17.04
C ILE A 194 10.38 -14.48 16.28
N GLY A 195 9.43 -15.06 15.55
CA GLY A 195 8.41 -14.32 14.79
C GLY A 195 8.97 -13.33 13.79
N ALA A 196 10.26 -13.43 13.42
CA ALA A 196 10.89 -12.52 12.47
C ALA A 196 10.29 -12.65 11.06
N SER A 197 10.50 -11.64 10.22
CA SER A 197 10.13 -11.78 8.82
C SER A 197 10.94 -12.90 8.18
N GLN A 198 10.36 -13.61 7.20
CA GLN A 198 11.04 -14.70 6.51
C GLN A 198 12.42 -14.33 5.93
N GLY A 199 12.57 -13.05 5.52
CA GLY A 199 13.84 -12.58 4.99
C GLY A 199 14.84 -12.23 6.07
N ASP A 200 14.39 -11.73 7.21
CA ASP A 200 15.28 -11.44 8.33
C ASP A 200 15.77 -12.73 8.96
N ALA A 201 14.88 -13.70 9.23
CA ALA A 201 15.26 -15.02 9.73
C ALA A 201 16.25 -15.76 8.80
N ALA A 202 16.01 -15.70 7.48
CA ALA A 202 16.89 -16.35 6.51
C ALA A 202 18.30 -15.75 6.42
N ARG A 203 18.48 -14.48 6.82
CA ARG A 203 19.76 -13.76 6.77
C ARG A 203 20.50 -13.71 8.08
N LEU A 204 20.01 -14.41 9.10
CA LEU A 204 20.72 -14.48 10.36
C LEU A 204 22.07 -15.20 10.18
N ASP A 205 23.04 -14.66 10.87
CA ASP A 205 24.42 -15.10 10.89
C ASP A 205 24.84 -15.47 12.31
N ALA A 206 25.81 -16.35 12.48
CA ALA A 206 26.31 -16.72 13.81
C ALA A 206 26.80 -15.53 14.63
N SER A 207 27.33 -14.49 13.96
CA SER A 207 27.73 -13.24 14.60
C SER A 207 26.56 -12.43 15.19
N ASN A 208 25.33 -12.78 14.87
CA ASN A 208 24.14 -12.18 15.50
C ASN A 208 23.86 -12.75 16.90
N ILE A 209 24.56 -13.81 17.32
CA ILE A 209 24.36 -14.47 18.60
C ILE A 209 25.41 -14.00 19.60
N ASP A 210 24.98 -13.30 20.62
CA ASP A 210 25.79 -12.94 21.79
C ASP A 210 25.54 -14.00 22.87
N TRP A 211 26.46 -14.97 22.95
CA TRP A 211 26.34 -16.11 23.87
C TRP A 211 26.56 -15.69 25.34
N GLU A 212 27.40 -14.68 25.58
CA GLU A 212 27.65 -14.19 26.95
C GLU A 212 26.41 -13.55 27.55
N ARG A 213 25.75 -12.70 26.78
CA ARG A 213 24.52 -11.99 27.20
C ARG A 213 23.25 -12.77 26.95
N LYS A 214 23.34 -13.92 26.30
CA LYS A 214 22.20 -14.71 25.85
C LYS A 214 21.22 -13.87 25.01
N LEU A 215 21.72 -13.19 23.98
CA LEU A 215 20.96 -12.32 23.10
C LEU A 215 21.18 -12.70 21.63
N LEU A 216 20.08 -12.76 20.89
CA LEU A 216 20.09 -12.76 19.41
C LEU A 216 19.82 -11.32 18.95
N VAL A 217 20.78 -10.71 18.28
CA VAL A 217 20.73 -9.29 17.85
C VAL A 217 20.79 -9.19 16.34
N PHE A 218 19.77 -8.62 15.71
CA PHE A 218 19.75 -8.48 14.26
C PHE A 218 19.02 -7.22 13.78
N ARG A 219 19.47 -6.69 12.65
CA ARG A 219 18.80 -5.58 11.96
C ARG A 219 17.74 -6.09 10.99
N ARG A 220 16.58 -5.47 11.01
CA ARG A 220 15.51 -5.77 10.05
C ARG A 220 15.76 -5.03 8.75
N ALA A 221 15.74 -5.74 7.62
CA ALA A 221 16.03 -5.15 6.31
C ALA A 221 15.07 -4.04 5.87
N LYS A 222 13.86 -4.01 6.41
CA LYS A 222 12.84 -3.00 6.04
C LYS A 222 12.87 -1.75 6.90
N LEU A 223 13.62 -1.73 7.98
CA LEU A 223 13.73 -0.55 8.83
C LEU A 223 14.88 0.34 8.37
N LYS A 224 14.70 1.64 8.55
CA LYS A 224 15.76 2.62 8.31
C LYS A 224 16.97 2.34 9.22
N SER A 225 18.15 2.75 8.80
CA SER A 225 19.42 2.53 9.51
C SER A 225 19.47 3.18 10.90
N ASP A 226 18.69 4.23 11.13
CA ASP A 226 18.58 4.96 12.41
C ASP A 226 17.76 4.21 13.48
N LYS A 227 17.06 3.13 13.12
CA LYS A 227 16.26 2.35 14.07
C LYS A 227 17.08 1.30 14.78
N PRO A 228 16.81 1.05 16.07
CA PRO A 228 17.55 0.06 16.86
C PRO A 228 17.35 -1.36 16.29
N PRO A 229 18.37 -2.24 16.41
CA PRO A 229 18.22 -3.64 16.06
C PRO A 229 17.22 -4.35 16.97
N ALA A 230 16.67 -5.47 16.49
CA ALA A 230 15.94 -6.39 17.33
C ALA A 230 16.91 -7.05 18.31
N ARG A 231 16.50 -7.16 19.56
CA ARG A 231 17.23 -7.87 20.62
C ARG A 231 16.29 -8.90 21.24
N VAL A 232 16.58 -10.15 21.04
CA VAL A 232 15.78 -11.28 21.52
C VAL A 232 16.56 -12.01 22.59
N ARG A 233 16.01 -12.15 23.77
CA ARG A 233 16.63 -12.97 24.81
C ARG A 233 16.52 -14.44 24.42
N ILE A 234 17.65 -15.16 24.51
CA ILE A 234 17.74 -16.58 24.18
C ILE A 234 17.28 -17.37 25.40
N GLY A 235 16.08 -17.94 25.32
CA GLY A 235 15.57 -18.90 26.30
C GLY A 235 16.02 -20.34 25.96
N PRO A 236 15.74 -21.33 26.85
CA PRO A 236 16.27 -22.69 26.70
C PRO A 236 15.98 -23.35 25.35
N ALA A 237 14.75 -23.34 24.89
CA ALA A 237 14.37 -23.97 23.62
C ALA A 237 15.01 -23.29 22.39
N LEU A 238 15.15 -21.96 22.41
CA LEU A 238 15.87 -21.24 21.35
C LEU A 238 17.38 -21.52 21.43
N GLU A 239 17.95 -21.67 22.61
CA GLU A 239 19.35 -22.01 22.82
C GLU A 239 19.68 -23.39 22.22
N GLU A 240 18.85 -24.41 22.49
CA GLU A 240 19.00 -25.75 21.90
C GLU A 240 18.97 -25.73 20.38
N LEU A 241 18.04 -24.94 19.81
CA LEU A 241 17.97 -24.76 18.37
C LEU A 241 19.24 -24.09 17.83
N LEU A 242 19.68 -22.99 18.42
CA LEU A 242 20.85 -22.24 17.96
C LEU A 242 22.15 -23.06 18.05
N LYS A 243 22.30 -23.94 19.04
CA LYS A 243 23.42 -24.85 19.15
C LYS A 243 23.49 -25.91 18.04
N ARG A 244 22.38 -26.21 17.38
CA ARG A 244 22.33 -27.13 16.21
C ARG A 244 22.67 -26.44 14.89
N LEU A 245 22.78 -25.09 14.88
CA LEU A 245 23.06 -24.30 13.68
C LEU A 245 24.58 -24.06 13.54
N PRO A 246 25.05 -23.62 12.35
CA PRO A 246 26.46 -23.28 12.12
C PRO A 246 26.95 -22.23 13.12
N SER A 247 28.15 -22.50 13.69
CA SER A 247 28.80 -21.59 14.65
C SER A 247 29.53 -20.42 13.97
N GLN A 248 29.63 -20.41 12.65
CA GLN A 248 30.26 -19.39 11.85
C GLN A 248 29.47 -19.14 10.55
N GLY A 249 29.41 -17.88 10.11
CA GLY A 249 28.71 -17.50 8.90
C GLY A 249 27.18 -17.63 8.99
N PRO A 250 26.48 -17.71 7.84
CA PRO A 250 25.03 -17.76 7.80
C PRO A 250 24.46 -18.97 8.54
N LEU A 251 23.47 -18.75 9.42
CA LEU A 251 22.77 -19.83 10.12
C LEU A 251 22.04 -20.77 9.16
N PHE A 252 21.67 -20.28 7.98
CA PHE A 252 20.95 -21.02 6.94
C PHE A 252 21.63 -20.83 5.57
N PRO A 253 22.76 -21.51 5.28
CA PRO A 253 23.56 -21.24 4.08
C PRO A 253 22.83 -21.43 2.75
N LYS A 254 21.91 -22.40 2.65
CA LYS A 254 21.12 -22.66 1.44
C LYS A 254 19.92 -21.69 1.37
N ILE A 255 19.18 -21.55 2.48
CA ILE A 255 17.94 -20.75 2.55
C ILE A 255 18.23 -19.26 2.41
N SER A 256 19.36 -18.76 2.90
CA SER A 256 19.78 -17.38 2.77
C SER A 256 19.89 -16.93 1.30
N LYS A 257 20.30 -17.83 0.40
CA LYS A 257 20.45 -17.62 -1.05
C LYS A 257 19.11 -17.71 -1.81
N GLU A 258 18.08 -18.27 -1.20
CA GLU A 258 16.79 -18.42 -1.86
C GLU A 258 16.06 -17.09 -1.98
N LYS A 259 15.35 -16.90 -3.10
CA LYS A 259 14.42 -15.77 -3.28
C LYS A 259 13.20 -15.92 -2.36
N THR A 260 12.62 -14.81 -1.94
CA THR A 260 11.45 -14.78 -1.05
C THR A 260 10.26 -15.61 -1.56
N ASN A 261 9.98 -15.56 -2.86
CA ASN A 261 8.89 -16.33 -3.47
C ASN A 261 9.14 -17.85 -3.44
N ARG A 262 10.40 -18.31 -3.51
CA ARG A 262 10.75 -19.72 -3.40
C ARG A 262 10.47 -20.24 -1.99
N ARG A 263 10.94 -19.53 -0.97
CA ARG A 263 10.67 -19.87 0.45
C ARG A 263 9.18 -19.92 0.75
N SER A 264 8.45 -18.87 0.35
CA SER A 264 6.99 -18.80 0.56
C SER A 264 6.23 -19.88 -0.21
N GLY A 265 6.64 -20.17 -1.44
CA GLY A 265 6.01 -21.19 -2.28
C GLY A 265 6.26 -22.60 -1.75
N ASP A 266 7.46 -22.89 -1.23
CA ASP A 266 7.77 -24.17 -0.60
C ASP A 266 6.89 -24.39 0.65
N PHE A 267 6.85 -23.41 1.54
CA PHE A 267 6.01 -23.45 2.73
C PHE A 267 4.54 -23.68 2.38
N TRP A 268 4.00 -22.92 1.43
CA TRP A 268 2.62 -23.06 1.00
C TRP A 268 2.30 -24.46 0.45
N ARG A 269 3.18 -25.04 -0.38
CA ARG A 269 3.00 -26.40 -0.91
C ARG A 269 2.96 -27.44 0.21
N ARG A 270 3.81 -27.29 1.24
CA ARG A 270 3.83 -28.19 2.41
C ARG A 270 2.54 -28.07 3.21
N CYS A 271 2.11 -26.86 3.52
CA CYS A 271 0.83 -26.63 4.22
C CYS A 271 -0.35 -27.27 3.48
N ARG A 272 -0.40 -27.12 2.14
CA ARG A 272 -1.45 -27.77 1.35
C ARG A 272 -1.38 -29.28 1.39
N ARG A 273 -0.20 -29.85 1.30
CA ARG A 273 0.00 -31.32 1.38
C ARG A 273 -0.42 -31.89 2.73
N LEU A 274 -0.23 -31.12 3.79
CA LEU A 274 -0.65 -31.49 5.15
C LEU A 274 -2.11 -31.19 5.45
N GLY A 275 -2.87 -30.67 4.48
CA GLY A 275 -4.28 -30.35 4.65
C GLY A 275 -4.55 -29.15 5.56
N PHE A 276 -3.60 -28.24 5.75
CA PHE A 276 -3.84 -27.07 6.59
C PHE A 276 -4.93 -26.17 6.00
N PRO A 277 -5.82 -25.60 6.83
CA PRO A 277 -6.84 -24.67 6.39
C PRO A 277 -6.24 -23.47 5.64
N PRO A 278 -6.98 -22.84 4.70
CA PRO A 278 -6.51 -21.68 3.96
C PRO A 278 -6.06 -20.52 4.86
N GLY A 279 -5.17 -19.66 4.31
CA GLY A 279 -4.67 -18.49 5.03
C GLY A 279 -3.34 -18.71 5.77
N CYS A 280 -2.85 -19.95 5.83
CA CYS A 280 -1.51 -20.24 6.38
C CYS A 280 -0.44 -19.96 5.31
N VAL A 281 0.47 -19.04 5.63
CA VAL A 281 1.61 -18.61 4.80
C VAL A 281 2.85 -18.51 5.69
N LEU A 282 4.05 -18.40 5.10
CA LEU A 282 5.27 -18.29 5.90
C LEU A 282 5.26 -17.12 6.90
N HIS A 283 4.51 -16.06 6.60
CA HIS A 283 4.29 -14.93 7.52
C HIS A 283 3.38 -15.29 8.72
N SER A 284 2.68 -16.43 8.68
CA SER A 284 1.83 -16.93 9.76
C SER A 284 2.60 -17.19 11.06
N TYR A 285 3.91 -17.47 10.98
CA TYR A 285 4.77 -17.54 12.14
C TYR A 285 4.83 -16.23 12.94
N ARG A 286 4.77 -15.10 12.23
CA ARG A 286 4.75 -13.79 12.88
C ARG A 286 3.44 -13.53 13.60
N TYR A 287 2.31 -13.93 12.99
CA TYR A 287 1.00 -13.89 13.65
C TYR A 287 0.99 -14.80 14.88
N ALA A 288 1.47 -16.04 14.74
CA ALA A 288 1.55 -17.00 15.85
C ALA A 288 2.38 -16.48 17.03
N TRP A 289 3.53 -15.86 16.74
CA TRP A 289 4.38 -15.30 17.78
C TRP A 289 3.67 -14.16 18.53
N ILE A 290 3.01 -13.24 17.82
CA ILE A 290 2.29 -12.11 18.43
C ILE A 290 1.12 -12.62 19.28
N GLN A 291 0.36 -13.61 18.79
CA GLN A 291 -0.76 -14.19 19.53
C GLN A 291 -0.27 -14.87 20.81
N ARG A 292 0.79 -15.68 20.74
CA ARG A 292 1.40 -16.32 21.93
C ARG A 292 1.95 -15.30 22.91
N ALA A 293 2.57 -14.21 22.43
CA ALA A 293 3.04 -13.14 23.28
C ALA A 293 1.89 -12.45 24.02
N ALA A 294 0.78 -12.18 23.31
CA ALA A 294 -0.43 -11.61 23.92
C ALA A 294 -1.06 -12.55 24.95
N GLN A 295 -1.21 -13.84 24.63
CA GLN A 295 -1.73 -14.87 25.54
C GLN A 295 -0.86 -15.04 26.79
N ALA A 296 0.46 -14.90 26.64
CA ALA A 296 1.41 -14.94 27.76
C ALA A 296 1.44 -13.61 28.58
N GLY A 297 0.60 -12.64 28.25
CA GLY A 297 0.57 -11.34 28.96
C GLY A 297 1.80 -10.49 28.72
N MET A 298 2.54 -10.69 27.62
CA MET A 298 3.72 -9.88 27.30
C MET A 298 3.28 -8.43 27.04
N PRO A 299 3.87 -7.44 27.73
CA PRO A 299 3.56 -6.04 27.47
C PRO A 299 3.75 -5.67 26.01
N GLU A 300 2.78 -4.98 25.42
CA GLU A 300 2.71 -4.62 23.99
C GLU A 300 4.02 -3.97 23.50
N ARG A 301 4.63 -3.12 24.32
CA ARG A 301 5.90 -2.44 23.99
C ARG A 301 7.02 -3.42 23.60
N TYR A 302 7.09 -4.59 24.24
CA TYR A 302 8.11 -5.60 23.94
C TYR A 302 7.76 -6.34 22.64
N ALA A 303 6.49 -6.67 22.45
CA ALA A 303 6.04 -7.30 21.21
C ALA A 303 6.22 -6.36 20.01
N MET A 304 5.89 -5.08 20.14
CA MET A 304 6.15 -4.06 19.12
C MET A 304 7.64 -3.91 18.81
N ALA A 305 8.48 -3.81 19.83
CA ALA A 305 9.93 -3.71 19.68
C ALA A 305 10.48 -4.96 18.95
N MET A 306 10.04 -6.16 19.34
CA MET A 306 10.42 -7.40 18.72
C MET A 306 10.00 -7.48 17.27
N MET A 307 8.78 -7.05 16.94
CA MET A 307 8.24 -7.06 15.60
C MET A 307 8.73 -5.87 14.74
N GLY A 308 9.23 -4.81 15.35
CA GLY A 308 9.60 -3.56 14.67
C GLY A 308 8.38 -2.80 14.16
N HIS A 309 7.25 -2.93 14.83
CA HIS A 309 6.04 -2.15 14.53
C HIS A 309 6.22 -0.74 15.11
N GLN A 310 6.11 0.27 14.25
CA GLN A 310 6.18 1.68 14.65
C GLN A 310 4.80 2.26 14.96
N SER A 311 3.73 1.60 14.54
CA SER A 311 2.34 2.00 14.74
C SER A 311 1.64 0.94 15.58
N ARG A 312 0.92 1.40 16.60
CA ARG A 312 0.05 0.57 17.43
C ARG A 312 -1.06 -0.06 16.61
N ILE A 313 -1.68 0.70 15.71
CA ILE A 313 -2.71 0.21 14.79
C ILE A 313 -2.23 -1.00 13.97
N ILE A 314 -0.98 -0.93 13.47
CA ILE A 314 -0.39 -2.07 12.74
C ILE A 314 -0.20 -3.26 13.69
N HIS A 315 0.25 -3.02 14.93
CA HIS A 315 0.44 -4.11 15.89
C HIS A 315 -0.90 -4.75 16.27
N GLU A 316 -1.90 -3.96 16.58
CA GLU A 316 -3.27 -4.39 16.89
C GLU A 316 -3.86 -5.27 15.79
N SER A 317 -3.68 -4.92 14.51
CA SER A 317 -4.17 -5.75 13.39
C SER A 317 -3.58 -7.17 13.34
N TYR A 318 -2.45 -7.41 14.00
CA TYR A 318 -1.87 -8.76 14.19
C TYR A 318 -2.38 -9.43 15.47
N ALA A 319 -2.60 -8.65 16.53
CA ALA A 319 -3.06 -9.15 17.82
C ALA A 319 -4.58 -9.38 17.86
N GLU A 320 -5.35 -8.67 17.04
CA GLU A 320 -6.82 -8.67 16.99
C GLU A 320 -7.44 -10.07 16.83
N LYS A 321 -6.69 -10.99 16.24
CA LYS A 321 -7.09 -12.40 16.08
C LYS A 321 -6.62 -13.31 17.21
N ALA A 322 -5.97 -12.77 18.22
CA ALA A 322 -5.61 -13.55 19.41
C ALA A 322 -6.86 -13.76 20.25
N VAL A 323 -7.24 -15.02 20.45
CA VAL A 323 -8.24 -15.36 21.45
C VAL A 323 -7.58 -15.20 22.82
N ILE A 324 -7.95 -14.16 23.54
CA ILE A 324 -7.50 -13.90 24.90
C ILE A 324 -8.61 -14.36 25.83
N GLU A 325 -8.34 -15.33 26.67
CA GLU A 325 -9.23 -15.70 27.77
C GLU A 325 -9.14 -14.60 28.83
N CYS A 326 -10.25 -13.90 29.05
CA CYS A 326 -10.33 -12.92 30.13
C CYS A 326 -10.41 -13.67 31.47
N PRO A 327 -9.49 -13.41 32.40
CA PRO A 327 -9.62 -13.97 33.74
C PRO A 327 -10.88 -13.41 34.42
N SER A 328 -11.43 -14.16 35.36
CA SER A 328 -12.57 -13.68 36.15
C SER A 328 -12.15 -12.47 37.00
N LEU A 329 -13.13 -11.62 37.37
CA LEU A 329 -12.89 -10.47 38.22
C LEU A 329 -12.27 -10.87 39.58
N GLU A 330 -12.65 -12.06 40.08
CA GLU A 330 -12.16 -12.64 41.31
C GLU A 330 -10.67 -13.06 41.24
N GLU A 331 -10.22 -13.50 40.04
CA GLU A 331 -8.80 -13.81 39.80
C GLU A 331 -7.95 -12.53 39.71
N PHE A 332 -8.54 -11.44 39.22
CA PHE A 332 -7.84 -10.13 39.15
C PHE A 332 -7.71 -9.43 40.49
N GLY A 333 -8.67 -9.61 41.39
CA GLY A 333 -8.68 -8.98 42.71
C GLY A 333 -7.75 -9.63 43.75
N LYS A 334 -7.10 -10.73 43.42
CA LYS A 334 -6.19 -11.48 44.33
C LYS A 334 -4.70 -11.19 44.14
N LYS A 335 -4.34 -10.14 43.40
CA LYS A 335 -2.94 -9.71 43.17
C LYS A 335 -2.56 -8.51 43.97
#